data_fb386a55544bb68e6f83a97378096b3c
#
_entry.id   fb386a55544bb68e6f83a97378096b3c
#
_cell.length_a   1.000
_cell.length_b   1.000
_cell.length_c   1.000
_cell.angle_alpha   90.00
_cell.angle_beta   90.00
_cell.angle_gamma   90.00
#
_symmetry.space_group_name_H-M   'P 1'
#
loop_
_entity.id
_entity.type
_entity.pdbx_description
1 polymer ?
#
loop_
_entity_poly.entity_id
_entity_poly.type
_entity_poly.pdbx_seq_one_letter_code
_entity_poly.pdbx_strand_id
1 'polypeptide(L)'
;QIINDELYLDGNARQNLATFCQTWDDENVHKLMDLSINKNWIDKEEYPQSAAIDLRCVNMVADLWHAPAPKNGQAVGTNTIGSSEACMLGGMAMKWRWRKRMEAAGKPTNKPNLVCGPVQICWHKFARYWDVELREIPMR
;
A
#
# COMPACT_ATOMS: atom_id res chain seq x y z
N GLN A 1 18.18 26.51 10.75
CA GLN A 1 17.47 27.71 10.29
C GLN A 1 17.26 27.68 8.78
N ILE A 2 18.29 27.47 7.95
CA ILE A 2 18.21 27.44 6.47
C ILE A 2 17.10 26.49 5.98
N ILE A 3 17.08 25.26 6.45
CA ILE A 3 16.06 24.27 6.05
C ILE A 3 14.64 24.74 6.41
N ASN A 4 14.46 25.33 7.58
CA ASN A 4 13.16 25.87 7.96
C ASN A 4 12.71 27.00 7.05
N ASP A 5 13.64 27.89 6.70
CA ASP A 5 13.35 29.01 5.81
C ASP A 5 12.98 28.53 4.39
N GLU A 6 13.63 27.45 3.92
CA GLU A 6 13.28 26.79 2.66
C GLU A 6 11.89 26.15 2.71
N LEU A 7 11.54 25.45 3.79
CA LEU A 7 10.23 24.81 3.95
C LEU A 7 9.06 25.83 4.00
N TYR A 8 9.30 27.07 4.38
CA TYR A 8 8.29 28.13 4.30
C TYR A 8 7.92 28.53 2.86
N LEU A 9 8.74 28.18 1.88
CA LEU A 9 8.44 28.39 0.46
C LEU A 9 7.48 27.32 -0.11
N ASP A 10 7.32 26.22 0.59
CA ASP A 10 6.37 25.17 0.20
C ASP A 10 4.92 25.60 0.43
N GLY A 11 4.01 24.96 -0.29
CA GLY A 11 2.59 25.14 -0.09
C GLY A 11 2.14 24.72 1.31
N ASN A 12 1.14 25.40 1.86
CA ASN A 12 0.57 25.04 3.14
C ASN A 12 -0.27 23.76 3.01
N ALA A 13 0.18 22.66 3.62
CA ALA A 13 -0.49 21.37 3.58
C ALA A 13 -1.96 21.42 4.05
N ARG A 14 -2.30 22.29 5.01
CA ARG A 14 -3.68 22.47 5.51
C ARG A 14 -4.61 23.13 4.50
N GLN A 15 -4.07 23.82 3.51
CA GLN A 15 -4.81 24.50 2.45
C GLN A 15 -4.86 23.66 1.15
N ASN A 16 -4.14 22.54 1.09
CA ASN A 16 -4.15 21.65 -0.05
C ASN A 16 -5.39 20.75 0.00
N LEU A 17 -6.38 21.02 -0.81
CA LEU A 17 -7.64 20.27 -0.88
C LEU A 17 -7.76 19.39 -2.14
N ALA A 18 -6.77 19.41 -3.02
CA ALA A 18 -6.95 18.87 -4.37
C ALA A 18 -5.91 17.82 -4.80
N THR A 19 -4.65 17.95 -4.39
CA THR A 19 -3.56 17.11 -4.91
C THR A 19 -2.71 16.51 -3.79
N PHE A 20 -2.66 15.19 -3.73
CA PHE A 20 -1.83 14.45 -2.78
C PHE A 20 -1.91 15.01 -1.35
N CYS A 21 -3.13 15.25 -0.90
CA CYS A 21 -3.41 15.87 0.39
C CYS A 21 -2.88 15.02 1.53
N GLN A 22 -2.20 15.66 2.49
CA GLN A 22 -1.93 15.04 3.79
C GLN A 22 -3.12 15.23 4.71
N THR A 23 -3.37 14.24 5.53
CA THR A 23 -4.34 14.34 6.60
C THR A 23 -3.79 15.22 7.72
N TRP A 24 -4.71 15.79 8.49
CA TRP A 24 -4.36 16.46 9.73
C TRP A 24 -3.96 15.43 10.78
N ASP A 25 -2.82 15.64 11.41
CA ASP A 25 -2.32 14.81 12.51
C ASP A 25 -2.45 15.56 13.82
N ASP A 26 -2.98 14.88 14.85
CA ASP A 26 -3.07 15.46 16.18
C ASP A 26 -1.70 15.41 16.93
N GLU A 27 -1.63 16.09 18.06
CA GLU A 27 -0.41 16.18 18.86
C GLU A 27 0.08 14.81 19.36
N ASN A 28 -0.83 13.85 19.60
CA ASN A 28 -0.43 12.52 20.06
C ASN A 28 0.22 11.72 18.95
N VAL A 29 -0.22 11.89 17.69
CA VAL A 29 0.41 11.28 16.51
C VAL A 29 1.85 11.77 16.39
N HIS A 30 2.08 13.09 16.49
CA HIS A 30 3.43 13.66 16.46
C HIS A 30 4.34 13.09 17.56
N LYS A 31 3.83 13.00 18.81
CA LYS A 31 4.56 12.40 19.92
C LYS A 31 4.91 10.92 19.66
N LEU A 32 3.99 10.16 19.09
CA LEU A 32 4.24 8.75 18.74
C LEU A 32 5.27 8.61 17.62
N MET A 33 5.24 9.49 16.62
CA MET A 33 6.24 9.53 15.57
C MET A 33 7.64 9.78 16.15
N ASP A 34 7.79 10.76 17.03
CA ASP A 34 9.08 11.05 17.69
C ASP A 34 9.59 9.85 18.52
N LEU A 35 8.70 9.19 19.26
CA LEU A 35 9.06 8.01 20.05
C LEU A 35 9.46 6.79 19.20
N SER A 36 9.01 6.73 17.96
CA SER A 36 9.20 5.56 17.09
C SER A 36 10.19 5.76 15.96
N ILE A 37 10.68 6.97 15.74
CA ILE A 37 11.51 7.32 14.57
C ILE A 37 12.79 6.47 14.44
N ASN A 38 13.33 6.00 15.54
CA ASN A 38 14.53 5.15 15.58
C ASN A 38 14.22 3.64 15.60
N LYS A 39 12.95 3.24 15.50
CA LYS A 39 12.56 1.83 15.55
C LYS A 39 12.44 1.26 14.14
N ASN A 40 12.99 0.07 13.95
CA ASN A 40 12.88 -0.68 12.71
C ASN A 40 12.09 -1.97 12.95
N TRP A 41 10.77 -1.93 12.75
CA TRP A 41 9.86 -3.04 13.05
C TRP A 41 10.07 -4.29 12.19
N ILE A 42 10.88 -4.24 11.15
CA ILE A 42 11.24 -5.44 10.37
C ILE A 42 12.07 -6.41 11.20
N ASP A 43 12.84 -5.89 12.15
CA ASP A 43 13.50 -6.70 13.18
C ASP A 43 12.52 -6.98 14.32
N LYS A 44 11.81 -8.09 14.20
CA LYS A 44 10.73 -8.47 15.12
C LYS A 44 11.27 -8.99 16.47
N GLU A 45 12.52 -9.36 16.54
CA GLU A 45 13.16 -9.78 17.79
C GLU A 45 13.49 -8.57 18.66
N GLU A 46 14.05 -7.52 18.06
CA GLU A 46 14.38 -6.28 18.76
C GLU A 46 13.16 -5.38 18.98
N TYR A 47 12.21 -5.32 18.01
CA TYR A 47 11.05 -4.44 18.05
C TYR A 47 9.70 -5.19 17.99
N PRO A 48 9.45 -6.16 18.91
CA PRO A 48 8.26 -7.01 18.84
C PRO A 48 6.97 -6.23 18.98
N GLN A 49 6.95 -5.14 19.75
CA GLN A 49 5.74 -4.34 19.94
C GLN A 49 5.39 -3.50 18.70
N SER A 50 6.38 -2.97 18.00
CA SER A 50 6.18 -2.27 16.74
C SER A 50 5.60 -3.21 15.67
N ALA A 51 6.12 -4.42 15.58
CA ALA A 51 5.59 -5.46 14.70
C ALA A 51 4.16 -5.88 15.09
N ALA A 52 3.84 -5.97 16.36
CA ALA A 52 2.50 -6.27 16.84
C ALA A 52 1.50 -5.15 16.56
N ILE A 53 1.93 -3.89 16.60
CA ILE A 53 1.11 -2.74 16.22
C ILE A 53 0.77 -2.77 14.74
N ASP A 54 1.75 -3.01 13.87
CA ASP A 54 1.53 -3.17 12.43
C ASP A 54 0.49 -4.26 12.14
N LEU A 55 0.65 -5.43 12.74
CA LEU A 55 -0.30 -6.54 12.58
C LEU A 55 -1.72 -6.18 13.05
N ARG A 56 -1.85 -5.44 14.15
CA ARG A 56 -3.17 -4.95 14.60
C ARG A 56 -3.79 -4.01 13.60
N CYS A 57 -3.04 -3.08 13.01
CA CYS A 57 -3.53 -2.18 11.97
C CYS A 57 -4.01 -2.96 10.73
N VAL A 58 -3.25 -3.96 10.29
CA VAL A 58 -3.64 -4.86 9.19
C VAL A 58 -4.96 -5.55 9.49
N ASN A 59 -5.13 -6.11 10.70
CA ASN A 59 -6.36 -6.80 11.06
C ASN A 59 -7.56 -5.85 11.18
N MET A 60 -7.38 -4.64 11.70
CA MET A 60 -8.44 -3.61 11.74
C MET A 60 -8.95 -3.26 10.33
N VAL A 61 -8.04 -3.06 9.38
CA VAL A 61 -8.42 -2.76 7.99
C VAL A 61 -9.06 -3.97 7.31
N ALA A 62 -8.54 -5.17 7.54
CA ALA A 62 -9.12 -6.42 7.03
C ALA A 62 -10.56 -6.62 7.53
N ASP A 63 -10.83 -6.31 8.79
CA ASP A 63 -12.15 -6.40 9.40
C ASP A 63 -13.12 -5.39 8.78
N LEU A 64 -12.68 -4.13 8.62
CA LEU A 64 -13.46 -3.09 7.93
C LEU A 64 -13.83 -3.47 6.49
N TRP A 65 -12.99 -4.21 5.81
CA TRP A 65 -13.20 -4.65 4.43
C TRP A 65 -13.85 -6.05 4.34
N HIS A 66 -14.29 -6.60 5.46
CA HIS A 66 -14.91 -7.92 5.51
C HIS A 66 -14.06 -9.02 4.86
N ALA A 67 -12.74 -8.96 5.08
CA ALA A 67 -11.84 -9.98 4.59
C ALA A 67 -12.22 -11.36 5.16
N PRO A 68 -12.14 -12.43 4.36
CA PRO A 68 -12.43 -13.77 4.87
C PRO A 68 -11.57 -14.09 6.09
N ALA A 69 -12.17 -14.65 7.13
CA ALA A 69 -11.44 -15.04 8.33
C ALA A 69 -10.31 -16.02 7.96
N PRO A 70 -9.06 -15.69 8.27
CA PRO A 70 -7.95 -16.57 7.96
C PRO A 70 -7.95 -17.79 8.86
N LYS A 71 -7.41 -18.89 8.36
CA LYS A 71 -7.39 -20.18 9.08
C LYS A 71 -6.68 -20.13 10.45
N ASN A 72 -5.76 -19.19 10.61
CA ASN A 72 -4.98 -18.97 11.84
C ASN A 72 -5.39 -17.72 12.63
N GLY A 73 -6.54 -17.12 12.34
CA GLY A 73 -7.08 -15.99 13.06
C GLY A 73 -6.44 -14.63 12.76
N GLN A 74 -5.52 -14.55 11.79
CA GLN A 74 -4.82 -13.30 11.43
C GLN A 74 -4.89 -13.05 9.92
N ALA A 75 -5.23 -11.82 9.53
CA ALA A 75 -5.20 -11.41 8.14
C ALA A 75 -3.74 -11.28 7.64
N VAL A 76 -3.55 -11.55 6.35
CA VAL A 76 -2.27 -11.33 5.68
C VAL A 76 -2.25 -9.94 5.05
N GLY A 77 -1.30 -9.15 5.46
CA GLY A 77 -1.11 -7.79 4.96
C GLY A 77 0.12 -7.14 5.57
N THR A 78 0.41 -5.93 5.15
CA THR A 78 1.49 -5.12 5.68
C THR A 78 1.21 -3.66 5.41
N ASN A 79 1.78 -2.76 6.22
CA ASN A 79 1.87 -1.36 5.85
C ASN A 79 2.89 -1.19 4.70
N THR A 80 2.85 -0.07 4.02
CA THR A 80 3.72 0.25 2.89
C THR A 80 4.24 1.69 3.01
N ILE A 81 5.34 1.99 2.34
CA ILE A 81 5.90 3.35 2.29
C ILE A 81 4.92 4.33 1.62
N GLY A 82 4.11 3.82 0.68
CA GLY A 82 3.13 4.64 -0.02
C GLY A 82 2.27 3.83 -0.98
N SER A 83 1.36 4.51 -1.67
CA SER A 83 0.39 3.89 -2.57
C SER A 83 1.03 3.12 -3.73
N SER A 84 2.18 3.54 -4.22
CA SER A 84 2.88 2.80 -5.30
C SER A 84 3.33 1.43 -4.84
N GLU A 85 3.92 1.30 -3.65
CA GLU A 85 4.27 0.00 -3.09
C GLU A 85 3.01 -0.84 -2.81
N ALA A 86 1.96 -0.24 -2.25
CA ALA A 86 0.69 -0.93 -2.02
C ALA A 86 0.11 -1.52 -3.30
N CYS A 87 0.09 -0.76 -4.40
CA CYS A 87 -0.35 -1.24 -5.71
C CYS A 87 0.56 -2.34 -6.26
N MET A 88 1.89 -2.22 -6.07
CA MET A 88 2.85 -3.25 -6.50
C MET A 88 2.62 -4.57 -5.77
N LEU A 89 2.47 -4.56 -4.46
CA LEU A 89 2.23 -5.76 -3.65
C LEU A 89 0.86 -6.38 -3.94
N GLY A 90 -0.19 -5.56 -4.03
CA GLY A 90 -1.53 -6.01 -4.37
C GLY A 90 -1.61 -6.60 -5.77
N GLY A 91 -1.00 -5.92 -6.75
CA GLY A 91 -0.91 -6.39 -8.13
C GLY A 91 -0.10 -7.67 -8.26
N MET A 92 1.01 -7.79 -7.55
CA MET A 92 1.82 -9.01 -7.47
C MET A 92 0.97 -10.18 -6.94
N ALA A 93 0.26 -9.99 -5.84
CA ALA A 93 -0.61 -11.02 -5.27
C ALA A 93 -1.69 -11.47 -6.26
N MET A 94 -2.32 -10.53 -6.98
CA MET A 94 -3.30 -10.83 -8.02
C MET A 94 -2.66 -11.62 -9.18
N LYS A 95 -1.49 -11.22 -9.66
CA LYS A 95 -0.76 -11.92 -10.74
C LYS A 95 -0.42 -13.35 -10.35
N TRP A 96 0.10 -13.58 -9.14
CA TRP A 96 0.41 -14.93 -8.67
C TRP A 96 -0.83 -15.82 -8.47
N ARG A 97 -1.93 -15.26 -7.98
CA ARG A 97 -3.20 -15.98 -7.89
C ARG A 97 -3.76 -16.35 -9.27
N TRP A 98 -3.66 -15.42 -10.23
CA TRP A 98 -4.05 -15.67 -11.62
C TRP A 98 -3.18 -16.81 -12.21
N ARG A 99 -1.88 -16.73 -12.05
CA ARG A 99 -0.92 -17.73 -12.54
C ARG A 99 -1.26 -19.14 -12.01
N LYS A 100 -1.46 -19.28 -10.71
CA LYS A 100 -1.90 -20.53 -10.09
C LYS A 100 -3.19 -21.10 -10.72
N ARG A 101 -4.18 -20.24 -10.98
CA ARG A 101 -5.44 -20.70 -11.63
C ARG A 101 -5.22 -21.16 -13.05
N MET A 102 -4.36 -20.45 -13.82
CA MET A 102 -4.04 -20.82 -15.20
C MET A 102 -3.28 -22.15 -15.25
N GLU A 103 -2.28 -22.33 -14.41
CA GLU A 103 -1.52 -23.58 -14.30
C GLU A 103 -2.43 -24.76 -13.93
N ALA A 104 -3.29 -24.60 -12.95
CA ALA A 104 -4.27 -25.63 -12.56
C ALA A 104 -5.26 -25.98 -13.69
N ALA A 105 -5.52 -25.04 -14.61
CA ALA A 105 -6.38 -25.25 -15.78
C ALA A 105 -5.61 -25.72 -17.03
N GLY A 106 -4.31 -25.97 -16.93
CA GLY A 106 -3.46 -26.35 -18.06
C GLY A 106 -3.31 -25.25 -19.13
N LYS A 107 -3.51 -23.97 -18.74
CA LYS A 107 -3.46 -22.82 -19.64
C LYS A 107 -2.11 -22.09 -19.53
N PRO A 108 -1.66 -21.44 -20.62
CA PRO A 108 -0.41 -20.68 -20.59
C PRO A 108 -0.48 -19.48 -19.64
N THR A 109 0.66 -19.12 -19.05
CA THR A 109 0.81 -18.05 -18.06
C THR A 109 1.71 -16.89 -18.54
N ASN A 110 2.01 -16.83 -19.82
CA ASN A 110 2.97 -15.91 -20.42
C ASN A 110 2.37 -14.55 -20.83
N LYS A 111 1.06 -14.39 -20.78
CA LYS A 111 0.37 -13.14 -21.20
C LYS A 111 -0.63 -12.69 -20.13
N PRO A 112 -0.17 -12.23 -18.97
CA PRO A 112 -1.07 -11.65 -17.97
C PRO A 112 -1.64 -10.32 -18.48
N ASN A 113 -2.90 -10.06 -18.17
CA ASN A 113 -3.49 -8.75 -18.40
C ASN A 113 -4.25 -8.25 -17.16
N LEU A 114 -4.35 -6.93 -17.04
CA LEU A 114 -5.12 -6.24 -16.03
C LEU A 114 -6.17 -5.38 -16.72
N VAL A 115 -7.45 -5.73 -16.53
CA VAL A 115 -8.58 -4.93 -17.01
C VAL A 115 -8.99 -3.98 -15.91
N CYS A 116 -9.05 -2.69 -16.22
CA CYS A 116 -9.43 -1.64 -15.27
C CYS A 116 -10.16 -0.50 -15.97
N GLY A 117 -10.80 0.38 -15.21
CA GLY A 117 -11.19 1.72 -15.65
C GLY A 117 -10.02 2.70 -15.54
N PRO A 118 -10.27 4.02 -15.61
CA PRO A 118 -9.24 5.02 -15.33
C PRO A 118 -8.64 4.81 -13.95
N VAL A 119 -7.31 4.68 -13.88
CA VAL A 119 -6.59 4.37 -12.64
C VAL A 119 -5.45 5.34 -12.40
N GLN A 120 -5.03 5.40 -11.16
CA GLN A 120 -3.87 6.19 -10.76
C GLN A 120 -2.58 5.60 -11.38
N ILE A 121 -1.62 6.47 -11.68
CA ILE A 121 -0.36 6.15 -12.40
C ILE A 121 0.42 4.96 -11.82
N CYS A 122 0.28 4.64 -10.54
CA CYS A 122 0.95 3.50 -9.93
C CYS A 122 0.53 2.15 -10.56
N TRP A 123 -0.71 2.03 -11.08
CA TRP A 123 -1.15 0.84 -11.82
C TRP A 123 -0.51 0.73 -13.20
N HIS A 124 -0.26 1.86 -13.88
CA HIS A 124 0.53 1.89 -15.11
C HIS A 124 1.97 1.46 -14.84
N LYS A 125 2.57 1.92 -13.73
CA LYS A 125 3.90 1.46 -13.30
C LYS A 125 3.91 -0.03 -12.99
N PHE A 126 2.90 -0.53 -12.27
CA PHE A 126 2.75 -1.95 -11.99
C PHE A 126 2.74 -2.77 -13.29
N ALA A 127 1.88 -2.40 -14.24
CA ALA A 127 1.76 -3.08 -15.51
C ALA A 127 3.10 -3.16 -16.25
N ARG A 128 3.84 -2.05 -16.29
CA ARG A 128 5.16 -1.97 -16.92
C ARG A 128 6.23 -2.79 -16.20
N TYR A 129 6.28 -2.72 -14.87
CA TYR A 129 7.34 -3.40 -14.10
C TYR A 129 7.14 -4.91 -14.01
N TRP A 130 5.90 -5.36 -14.05
CA TRP A 130 5.54 -6.77 -13.93
C TRP A 130 5.19 -7.45 -15.26
N ASP A 131 5.43 -6.76 -16.37
CA ASP A 131 5.10 -7.26 -17.73
C ASP A 131 3.66 -7.76 -17.83
N VAL A 132 2.73 -6.85 -17.48
CA VAL A 132 1.28 -7.09 -17.51
C VAL A 132 0.67 -6.18 -18.56
N GLU A 133 -0.11 -6.72 -19.49
CA GLU A 133 -0.87 -5.91 -20.44
C GLU A 133 -1.97 -5.14 -19.72
N LEU A 134 -1.92 -3.81 -19.75
CA LEU A 134 -2.96 -2.97 -19.19
C LEU A 134 -4.07 -2.74 -20.24
N ARG A 135 -5.29 -3.13 -19.90
CA ARG A 135 -6.50 -2.90 -20.70
C ARG A 135 -7.42 -1.94 -19.98
N GLU A 136 -7.23 -0.67 -20.26
CA GLU A 136 -8.04 0.39 -19.69
C GLU A 136 -9.33 0.60 -20.47
N ILE A 137 -10.46 0.52 -19.78
CA ILE A 137 -11.78 0.72 -20.34
C ILE A 137 -12.21 2.15 -20.01
N PRO A 138 -12.47 3.00 -21.02
CA PRO A 138 -12.95 4.37 -20.79
C PRO A 138 -14.25 4.40 -20.00
N MET A 139 -14.37 5.32 -19.06
CA MET A 139 -15.67 5.64 -18.47
C MET A 139 -16.51 6.43 -19.47
N ARG A 140 -17.78 6.11 -19.55
CA ARG A 140 -18.77 6.83 -20.33
C ARG A 140 -19.58 7.77 -19.44
#